data_4327b912f36628b734c127d89f40d2df
#
_entry.id   4327b912f36628b734c127d89f40d2df
#
_cell.length_a   1.000
_cell.length_b   1.000
_cell.length_c   1.000
_cell.angle_alpha   90.00
_cell.angle_beta   90.00
_cell.angle_gamma   90.00
#
_symmetry.space_group_name_H-M   'P 1'
#
loop_
_entity.id
_entity.type
_entity.pdbx_description
1 polymer ?
#
loop_
_entity_poly.entity_id
_entity_poly.type
_entity_poly.pdbx_seq_one_letter_code
_entity_poly.pdbx_strand_id
1 'polypeptide(L)'
;MAGRPLAPNPAGAHFLRDRELIAQLVRAAGAGEGRLVLDLGAGGGAITARLAAAGARVIAVEHDPRLAAGLRRRFAHDPAVHVVEADLRRVPLPRREFLVVASPPFSLTTALCRRLLGDPAVPLAGAELVLQRGAARWLASPRPRDAETAWWAARYQLRLARTVSAASFMPPPRVDAARLSVRPRAIVASARGQRMLRTLLRAAYRRPGERADALLGGRRRLLLRAAIDPAAPAAELTAEQWHRLAVLLANR
;
A
#
# COMPACT_ATOMS: atom_id res chain seq x y z
N MET A 1 -8.00 -30.94 27.39
CA MET A 1 -6.60 -30.66 27.04
C MET A 1 -6.36 -29.15 27.04
N ALA A 2 -5.72 -28.63 28.08
CA ALA A 2 -5.44 -27.20 28.21
C ALA A 2 -4.36 -26.82 27.18
N GLY A 3 -4.68 -25.87 26.30
CA GLY A 3 -3.77 -25.39 25.30
C GLY A 3 -2.56 -24.71 25.95
N ARG A 4 -1.37 -25.14 25.57
CA ARG A 4 -0.09 -24.60 25.96
C ARG A 4 -0.10 -23.07 25.71
N PRO A 5 0.23 -22.21 26.70
CA PRO A 5 0.26 -20.77 26.49
C PRO A 5 1.22 -20.44 25.35
N LEU A 6 0.72 -19.70 24.37
CA LEU A 6 1.54 -19.18 23.27
C LEU A 6 2.65 -18.32 23.87
N ALA A 7 3.89 -18.58 23.46
CA ALA A 7 5.03 -17.78 23.86
C ALA A 7 4.78 -16.28 23.60
N PRO A 8 5.31 -15.38 24.45
CA PRO A 8 5.18 -13.95 24.23
C PRO A 8 5.64 -13.62 22.81
N ASN A 9 4.82 -12.84 22.07
CA ASN A 9 5.14 -12.41 20.71
C ASN A 9 5.94 -11.07 20.78
N PRO A 10 7.28 -11.12 20.89
CA PRO A 10 8.09 -9.92 21.11
C PRO A 10 8.08 -8.96 19.92
N ALA A 11 7.66 -9.43 18.76
CA ALA A 11 7.64 -8.63 17.52
C ALA A 11 6.27 -7.98 17.23
N GLY A 12 5.26 -8.15 18.10
CA GLY A 12 3.91 -7.61 17.84
C GLY A 12 3.26 -8.17 16.57
N ALA A 13 3.65 -9.38 16.13
CA ALA A 13 3.11 -9.99 14.93
C ALA A 13 1.73 -10.61 15.22
N HIS A 14 0.76 -10.30 14.39
CA HIS A 14 -0.60 -10.84 14.42
C HIS A 14 -0.85 -11.59 13.12
N PHE A 15 -0.89 -12.92 13.17
CA PHE A 15 -1.02 -13.77 11.98
C PHE A 15 -2.48 -13.84 11.55
N LEU A 16 -2.75 -13.43 10.31
CA LEU A 16 -4.08 -13.52 9.71
C LEU A 16 -4.48 -14.99 9.53
N ARG A 17 -5.65 -15.39 10.05
CA ARG A 17 -6.18 -16.77 10.01
C ARG A 17 -7.51 -16.91 9.29
N ASP A 18 -8.20 -15.83 9.06
CA ASP A 18 -9.48 -15.79 8.36
C ASP A 18 -9.30 -16.19 6.89
N ARG A 19 -9.64 -17.45 6.60
CA ARG A 19 -9.47 -18.06 5.27
C ARG A 19 -10.29 -17.37 4.21
N GLU A 20 -11.50 -16.92 4.54
CA GLU A 20 -12.38 -16.25 3.59
C GLU A 20 -11.85 -14.85 3.27
N LEU A 21 -11.39 -14.12 4.29
CA LEU A 21 -10.73 -12.83 4.06
C LEU A 21 -9.48 -12.98 3.19
N ILE A 22 -8.64 -13.98 3.44
CA ILE A 22 -7.45 -14.26 2.63
C ILE A 22 -7.87 -14.55 1.18
N ALA A 23 -8.90 -15.36 0.96
CA ALA A 23 -9.42 -15.64 -0.37
C ALA A 23 -9.94 -14.36 -1.06
N GLN A 24 -10.62 -13.48 -0.34
CA GLN A 24 -11.08 -12.19 -0.84
C GLN A 24 -9.91 -11.25 -1.21
N LEU A 25 -8.83 -11.22 -0.42
CA LEU A 25 -7.63 -10.45 -0.73
C LEU A 25 -7.01 -10.91 -2.06
N VAL A 26 -6.82 -12.21 -2.22
CA VAL A 26 -6.21 -12.80 -3.43
C VAL A 26 -7.07 -12.53 -4.68
N ARG A 27 -8.39 -12.76 -4.59
CA ARG A 27 -9.32 -12.45 -5.69
C ARG A 27 -9.31 -10.96 -6.05
N ALA A 28 -9.39 -10.09 -5.05
CA ALA A 28 -9.44 -8.65 -5.26
C ALA A 28 -8.12 -8.08 -5.80
N ALA A 29 -6.99 -8.68 -5.47
CA ALA A 29 -5.70 -8.33 -6.06
C ALA A 29 -5.63 -8.67 -7.56
N GLY A 30 -6.49 -9.55 -8.06
CA GLY A 30 -6.34 -10.14 -9.39
C GLY A 30 -5.10 -11.05 -9.45
N ALA A 31 -4.73 -11.64 -8.32
CA ALA A 31 -3.64 -12.59 -8.25
C ALA A 31 -4.08 -13.91 -8.87
N GLY A 32 -3.42 -14.32 -9.94
CA GLY A 32 -3.76 -15.52 -10.71
C GLY A 32 -2.55 -16.01 -11.48
N GLU A 33 -2.80 -16.89 -12.46
CA GLU A 33 -1.78 -17.61 -13.21
C GLU A 33 -0.70 -16.67 -13.79
N GLY A 34 0.55 -17.02 -13.51
CA GLY A 34 1.75 -16.30 -13.97
C GLY A 34 1.99 -14.91 -13.36
N ARG A 35 1.04 -14.34 -12.63
CA ARG A 35 1.20 -13.02 -12.00
C ARG A 35 2.24 -13.07 -10.90
N LEU A 36 3.16 -12.11 -10.90
CA LEU A 36 4.13 -11.96 -9.81
C LEU A 36 3.48 -11.25 -8.63
N VAL A 37 3.48 -11.88 -7.46
CA VAL A 37 2.89 -11.34 -6.23
C VAL A 37 3.91 -11.40 -5.09
N LEU A 38 4.06 -10.31 -4.35
CA LEU A 38 4.83 -10.26 -3.12
C LEU A 38 3.88 -10.39 -1.92
N ASP A 39 4.21 -11.34 -1.03
CA ASP A 39 3.65 -11.45 0.32
C ASP A 39 4.69 -10.87 1.30
N LEU A 40 4.47 -9.65 1.77
CA LEU A 40 5.43 -8.91 2.59
C LEU A 40 5.10 -9.03 4.08
N GLY A 41 5.90 -9.79 4.80
CA GLY A 41 5.62 -10.26 6.17
C GLY A 41 4.79 -11.54 6.14
N ALA A 42 5.29 -12.55 5.41
CA ALA A 42 4.54 -13.76 5.08
C ALA A 42 4.16 -14.62 6.31
N GLY A 43 4.87 -14.47 7.43
CA GLY A 43 4.60 -15.17 8.68
C GLY A 43 4.55 -16.68 8.50
N GLY A 44 3.42 -17.30 8.88
CA GLY A 44 3.19 -18.73 8.68
C GLY A 44 2.78 -19.14 7.27
N GLY A 45 2.71 -18.22 6.30
CA GLY A 45 2.43 -18.48 4.88
C GLY A 45 0.96 -18.72 4.54
N ALA A 46 0.03 -18.15 5.29
CA ALA A 46 -1.39 -18.34 5.01
C ALA A 46 -1.82 -17.62 3.71
N ILE A 47 -1.33 -16.39 3.49
CA ILE A 47 -1.54 -15.65 2.25
C ILE A 47 -0.74 -16.30 1.13
N THR A 48 0.54 -16.59 1.34
CA THR A 48 1.43 -17.29 0.39
C THR A 48 0.78 -18.53 -0.20
N ALA A 49 0.25 -19.43 0.67
CA ALA A 49 -0.40 -20.66 0.23
C ALA A 49 -1.63 -20.39 -0.67
N ARG A 50 -2.41 -19.37 -0.35
CA ARG A 50 -3.58 -19.04 -1.14
C ARG A 50 -3.23 -18.39 -2.49
N LEU A 51 -2.15 -17.60 -2.53
CA LEU A 51 -1.59 -17.04 -3.76
C LEU A 51 -1.06 -18.14 -4.70
N ALA A 52 -0.28 -19.09 -4.14
CA ALA A 52 0.24 -20.23 -4.90
C ALA A 52 -0.90 -21.10 -5.46
N ALA A 53 -1.92 -21.40 -4.64
CA ALA A 53 -3.11 -22.13 -5.08
C ALA A 53 -3.95 -21.39 -6.15
N ALA A 54 -3.78 -20.08 -6.31
CA ALA A 54 -4.38 -19.29 -7.39
C ALA A 54 -3.51 -19.25 -8.67
N GLY A 55 -2.37 -19.96 -8.70
CA GLY A 55 -1.45 -20.00 -9.85
C GLY A 55 -0.47 -18.82 -9.91
N ALA A 56 -0.40 -18.00 -8.88
CA ALA A 56 0.53 -16.86 -8.85
C ALA A 56 1.98 -17.31 -8.60
N ARG A 57 2.93 -16.56 -9.14
CA ARG A 57 4.36 -16.66 -8.78
C ARG A 57 4.60 -15.80 -7.55
N VAL A 58 4.92 -16.42 -6.42
CA VAL A 58 4.95 -15.73 -5.12
C VAL A 58 6.39 -15.51 -4.64
N ILE A 59 6.68 -14.28 -4.25
CA ILE A 59 7.86 -13.97 -3.43
C ILE A 59 7.34 -13.72 -2.00
N ALA A 60 7.60 -14.68 -1.11
CA ALA A 60 7.24 -14.60 0.29
C ALA A 60 8.42 -14.02 1.09
N VAL A 61 8.26 -12.80 1.60
CA VAL A 61 9.29 -12.09 2.37
C VAL A 61 8.98 -12.19 3.85
N GLU A 62 9.92 -12.74 4.61
CA GLU A 62 9.78 -12.87 6.07
C GLU A 62 11.09 -12.49 6.76
N HIS A 63 10.99 -11.74 7.85
CA HIS A 63 12.16 -11.24 8.58
C HIS A 63 12.63 -12.22 9.67
N ASP A 64 11.71 -12.94 10.32
CA ASP A 64 12.05 -13.91 11.35
C ASP A 64 12.66 -15.16 10.71
N PRO A 65 13.94 -15.52 11.04
CA PRO A 65 14.61 -16.69 10.46
C PRO A 65 13.87 -18.01 10.70
N ARG A 66 13.19 -18.14 11.86
CA ARG A 66 12.45 -19.37 12.21
C ARG A 66 11.21 -19.53 11.34
N LEU A 67 10.48 -18.42 11.12
CA LEU A 67 9.33 -18.40 10.23
C LEU A 67 9.76 -18.59 8.77
N ALA A 68 10.82 -17.94 8.32
CA ALA A 68 11.37 -18.10 6.98
C ALA A 68 11.81 -19.55 6.72
N ALA A 69 12.49 -20.19 7.68
CA ALA A 69 12.83 -21.61 7.59
C ALA A 69 11.58 -22.52 7.55
N GLY A 70 10.54 -22.17 8.32
CA GLY A 70 9.22 -22.83 8.26
C GLY A 70 8.57 -22.74 6.89
N LEU A 71 8.59 -21.53 6.29
CA LEU A 71 8.09 -21.31 4.93
C LEU A 71 8.86 -22.11 3.89
N ARG A 72 10.21 -22.12 3.94
CA ARG A 72 11.03 -22.92 3.02
C ARG A 72 10.69 -24.40 3.08
N ARG A 73 10.50 -24.96 4.28
CA ARG A 73 10.06 -26.35 4.43
C ARG A 73 8.67 -26.60 3.89
N ARG A 74 7.72 -25.68 4.20
CA ARG A 74 6.32 -25.80 3.77
C ARG A 74 6.16 -25.78 2.26
N PHE A 75 6.94 -24.96 1.57
CA PHE A 75 6.85 -24.76 0.13
C PHE A 75 8.03 -25.37 -0.64
N ALA A 76 8.76 -26.33 -0.03
CA ALA A 76 9.95 -26.94 -0.63
C ALA A 76 9.73 -27.56 -2.02
N HIS A 77 8.51 -28.02 -2.30
CA HIS A 77 8.14 -28.67 -3.56
C HIS A 77 7.22 -27.80 -4.42
N ASP A 78 7.02 -26.54 -4.08
CA ASP A 78 6.19 -25.61 -4.85
C ASP A 78 7.08 -24.63 -5.64
N PRO A 79 7.31 -24.86 -6.95
CA PRO A 79 8.19 -24.03 -7.75
C PRO A 79 7.65 -22.60 -7.97
N ALA A 80 6.37 -22.36 -7.66
CA ALA A 80 5.75 -21.06 -7.77
C ALA A 80 6.10 -20.15 -6.57
N VAL A 81 6.66 -20.70 -5.46
CA VAL A 81 6.93 -19.95 -4.23
C VAL A 81 8.43 -19.79 -3.99
N HIS A 82 8.88 -18.55 -3.95
CA HIS A 82 10.24 -18.21 -3.56
C HIS A 82 10.24 -17.51 -2.19
N VAL A 83 10.93 -18.08 -1.20
CA VAL A 83 11.02 -17.54 0.16
C VAL A 83 12.28 -16.71 0.31
N VAL A 84 12.12 -15.45 0.69
CA VAL A 84 13.22 -14.51 0.95
C VAL A 84 13.22 -14.13 2.43
N GLU A 85 14.30 -14.48 3.12
CA GLU A 85 14.54 -14.03 4.50
C GLU A 85 15.12 -12.62 4.46
N ALA A 86 14.28 -11.62 4.71
CA ALA A 86 14.68 -10.22 4.64
C ALA A 86 13.70 -9.32 5.39
N ASP A 87 14.20 -8.14 5.77
CA ASP A 87 13.36 -7.04 6.23
C ASP A 87 12.59 -6.42 5.06
N LEU A 88 11.26 -6.39 5.15
CA LEU A 88 10.39 -5.78 4.12
C LEU A 88 10.74 -4.31 3.84
N ARG A 89 11.41 -3.61 4.77
CA ARG A 89 11.90 -2.24 4.58
C ARG A 89 13.10 -2.16 3.63
N ARG A 90 13.81 -3.26 3.40
CA ARG A 90 15.09 -3.28 2.67
C ARG A 90 15.11 -4.25 1.49
N VAL A 91 14.23 -5.27 1.44
CA VAL A 91 14.18 -6.26 0.36
C VAL A 91 14.09 -5.55 -1.00
N PRO A 92 14.90 -5.90 -2.01
CA PRO A 92 14.77 -5.32 -3.35
C PRO A 92 13.38 -5.59 -3.93
N LEU A 93 12.74 -4.54 -4.48
CA LEU A 93 11.49 -4.68 -5.20
C LEU A 93 11.75 -5.13 -6.65
N PRO A 94 10.86 -5.93 -7.26
CA PRO A 94 11.00 -6.32 -8.65
C PRO A 94 11.05 -5.13 -9.59
N ARG A 95 11.83 -5.26 -10.68
CA ARG A 95 11.90 -4.26 -11.75
C ARG A 95 10.82 -4.45 -12.83
N ARG A 96 10.08 -5.56 -12.79
CA ARG A 96 8.91 -5.84 -13.62
C ARG A 96 7.63 -5.67 -12.82
N GLU A 97 6.51 -5.54 -13.50
CA GLU A 97 5.20 -5.38 -12.87
C GLU A 97 4.90 -6.49 -11.84
N PHE A 98 4.41 -6.09 -10.67
CA PHE A 98 4.07 -6.99 -9.59
C PHE A 98 2.87 -6.49 -8.77
N LEU A 99 2.23 -7.42 -8.10
CA LEU A 99 1.18 -7.18 -7.12
C LEU A 99 1.72 -7.36 -5.70
N VAL A 100 1.03 -6.79 -4.72
CA VAL A 100 1.29 -7.05 -3.30
C VAL A 100 0.00 -7.51 -2.63
N VAL A 101 0.07 -8.63 -1.90
CA VAL A 101 -0.99 -9.06 -0.97
C VAL A 101 -0.33 -9.35 0.35
N ALA A 102 -0.61 -8.54 1.38
CA ALA A 102 0.15 -8.60 2.61
C ALA A 102 -0.66 -8.23 3.85
N SER A 103 -0.30 -8.85 4.98
CA SER A 103 -0.74 -8.47 6.32
C SER A 103 0.49 -8.21 7.20
N PRO A 104 1.23 -7.11 6.95
CA PRO A 104 2.48 -6.82 7.65
C PRO A 104 2.24 -6.41 9.10
N PRO A 105 3.26 -6.42 9.96
CA PRO A 105 3.18 -5.81 11.29
C PRO A 105 2.72 -4.35 11.19
N PHE A 106 1.75 -3.96 12.02
CA PHE A 106 1.11 -2.63 11.94
C PHE A 106 2.09 -1.47 12.11
N SER A 107 3.15 -1.66 12.89
CA SER A 107 4.24 -0.68 13.05
C SER A 107 5.00 -0.37 11.76
N LEU A 108 4.94 -1.24 10.78
CA LEU A 108 5.65 -1.09 9.50
C LEU A 108 4.80 -0.48 8.38
N THR A 109 3.54 -0.12 8.65
CA THR A 109 2.59 0.42 7.65
C THR A 109 3.18 1.59 6.85
N THR A 110 3.69 2.61 7.52
CA THR A 110 4.22 3.81 6.85
C THR A 110 5.48 3.49 6.03
N ALA A 111 6.38 2.68 6.58
CA ALA A 111 7.59 2.26 5.87
C ALA A 111 7.26 1.46 4.61
N LEU A 112 6.29 0.55 4.69
CA LEU A 112 5.79 -0.21 3.55
C LEU A 112 5.19 0.69 2.48
N CYS A 113 4.29 1.61 2.86
CA CYS A 113 3.67 2.54 1.92
C CYS A 113 4.73 3.43 1.24
N ARG A 114 5.73 3.92 1.95
CA ARG A 114 6.85 4.69 1.37
C ARG A 114 7.58 3.91 0.30
N ARG A 115 7.84 2.64 0.56
CA ARG A 115 8.54 1.78 -0.42
C ARG A 115 7.72 1.52 -1.67
N LEU A 116 6.44 1.19 -1.49
CA LEU A 116 5.57 0.81 -2.61
C LEU A 116 5.06 2.01 -3.41
N LEU A 117 4.76 3.12 -2.75
CA LEU A 117 4.04 4.25 -3.34
C LEU A 117 4.91 5.51 -3.52
N GLY A 118 6.08 5.56 -2.88
CA GLY A 118 6.94 6.75 -2.86
C GLY A 118 7.65 7.00 -4.17
N ASP A 119 8.29 5.97 -4.73
CA ASP A 119 9.06 6.07 -5.98
C ASP A 119 8.17 5.74 -7.19
N PRO A 120 8.09 6.66 -8.19
CA PRO A 120 7.35 6.39 -9.42
C PRO A 120 7.96 5.30 -10.32
N ALA A 121 9.22 4.95 -10.11
CA ALA A 121 9.88 3.87 -10.85
C ALA A 121 9.46 2.47 -10.37
N VAL A 122 8.80 2.36 -9.22
CA VAL A 122 8.28 1.08 -8.72
C VAL A 122 7.09 0.64 -9.57
N PRO A 123 7.18 -0.50 -10.29
CA PRO A 123 6.15 -0.96 -11.21
C PRO A 123 5.04 -1.74 -10.45
N LEU A 124 4.45 -1.10 -9.43
CA LEU A 124 3.37 -1.67 -8.63
C LEU A 124 2.06 -1.67 -9.42
N ALA A 125 1.56 -2.85 -9.79
CA ALA A 125 0.28 -3.02 -10.48
C ALA A 125 -0.94 -2.93 -9.55
N GLY A 126 -0.72 -3.12 -8.25
CA GLY A 126 -1.76 -2.98 -7.23
C GLY A 126 -1.38 -3.65 -5.92
N ALA A 127 -2.11 -3.30 -4.85
CA ALA A 127 -1.91 -3.97 -3.57
C ALA A 127 -3.23 -4.15 -2.82
N GLU A 128 -3.32 -5.25 -2.06
CA GLU A 128 -4.32 -5.51 -1.04
C GLU A 128 -3.59 -5.66 0.29
N LEU A 129 -3.77 -4.71 1.18
CA LEU A 129 -3.05 -4.64 2.44
C LEU A 129 -4.02 -4.74 3.61
N VAL A 130 -3.70 -5.57 4.60
CA VAL A 130 -4.41 -5.60 5.88
C VAL A 130 -3.59 -4.81 6.89
N LEU A 131 -4.10 -3.66 7.29
CA LEU A 131 -3.42 -2.67 8.12
C LEU A 131 -4.25 -2.35 9.36
N GLN A 132 -3.66 -1.70 10.35
CA GLN A 132 -4.42 -1.12 11.44
C GLN A 132 -5.52 -0.20 10.90
N ARG A 133 -6.76 -0.32 11.43
CA ARG A 133 -7.93 0.42 10.90
C ARG A 133 -7.71 1.93 10.86
N GLY A 134 -7.10 2.51 11.89
CA GLY A 134 -6.77 3.94 11.92
C GLY A 134 -5.84 4.36 10.80
N ALA A 135 -4.79 3.59 10.56
CA ALA A 135 -3.84 3.83 9.47
C ALA A 135 -4.50 3.69 8.09
N ALA A 136 -5.28 2.64 7.87
CA ALA A 136 -5.99 2.44 6.61
C ALA A 136 -7.01 3.57 6.33
N ARG A 137 -7.69 4.08 7.36
CA ARG A 137 -8.65 5.20 7.22
C ARG A 137 -7.96 6.49 6.82
N TRP A 138 -6.84 6.84 7.44
CA TRP A 138 -6.18 8.09 7.05
C TRP A 138 -5.49 7.99 5.69
N LEU A 139 -4.98 6.81 5.32
CA LEU A 139 -4.44 6.58 3.96
C LEU A 139 -5.51 6.73 2.88
N ALA A 140 -6.73 6.24 3.14
CA ALA A 140 -7.86 6.33 2.22
C ALA A 140 -8.67 7.63 2.36
N SER A 141 -8.18 8.61 3.15
CA SER A 141 -8.87 9.89 3.31
C SER A 141 -9.02 10.61 1.97
N PRO A 142 -10.21 11.16 1.65
CA PRO A 142 -10.38 11.97 0.46
C PRO A 142 -9.56 13.26 0.51
N ARG A 143 -9.18 13.75 1.70
CA ARG A 143 -8.26 14.87 1.90
C ARG A 143 -6.97 14.36 2.55
N PRO A 144 -5.88 14.28 1.79
CA PRO A 144 -4.58 13.90 2.33
C PRO A 144 -4.12 14.91 3.39
N ARG A 145 -3.43 14.43 4.41
CA ARG A 145 -3.03 15.27 5.55
C ARG A 145 -1.63 15.90 5.43
N ASP A 146 -0.85 15.42 4.48
CA ASP A 146 0.53 15.87 4.24
C ASP A 146 0.94 15.65 2.77
N ALA A 147 2.08 16.22 2.41
CA ALA A 147 2.60 16.15 1.04
C ALA A 147 2.91 14.71 0.59
N GLU A 148 3.28 13.82 1.51
CA GLU A 148 3.60 12.42 1.20
C GLU A 148 2.33 11.64 0.84
N THR A 149 1.31 11.74 1.67
CA THR A 149 0.02 11.09 1.41
C THR A 149 -0.70 11.68 0.20
N ALA A 150 -0.58 12.98 -0.04
CA ALA A 150 -1.08 13.62 -1.24
C ALA A 150 -0.36 13.13 -2.51
N TRP A 151 0.96 12.91 -2.43
CA TRP A 151 1.74 12.31 -3.52
C TRP A 151 1.27 10.90 -3.85
N TRP A 152 0.99 10.07 -2.83
CA TRP A 152 0.46 8.73 -3.04
C TRP A 152 -0.95 8.77 -3.63
N ALA A 153 -1.84 9.58 -3.06
CA ALA A 153 -3.23 9.70 -3.49
C ALA A 153 -3.39 10.30 -4.89
N ALA A 154 -2.48 11.16 -5.33
CA ALA A 154 -2.45 11.66 -6.70
C ALA A 154 -2.14 10.55 -7.72
N ARG A 155 -1.34 9.55 -7.34
CA ARG A 155 -0.86 8.46 -8.23
C ARG A 155 -1.61 7.16 -8.07
N TYR A 156 -2.21 6.93 -6.91
CA TYR A 156 -2.93 5.71 -6.59
C TYR A 156 -4.32 6.03 -6.06
N GLN A 157 -5.28 5.22 -6.43
CA GLN A 157 -6.56 5.17 -5.75
C GLN A 157 -6.41 4.30 -4.50
N LEU A 158 -6.53 4.94 -3.33
CA LEU A 158 -6.46 4.30 -2.03
C LEU A 158 -7.89 4.16 -1.48
N ARG A 159 -8.38 2.94 -1.33
CA ARG A 159 -9.77 2.69 -0.90
C ARG A 159 -9.81 1.82 0.35
N LEU A 160 -10.49 2.32 1.37
CA LEU A 160 -10.87 1.49 2.51
C LEU A 160 -11.96 0.53 2.06
N ALA A 161 -11.64 -0.77 1.99
CA ALA A 161 -12.56 -1.75 1.42
C ALA A 161 -13.43 -2.45 2.48
N ARG A 162 -12.86 -2.80 3.64
CA ARG A 162 -13.56 -3.55 4.71
C ARG A 162 -12.83 -3.40 6.05
N THR A 163 -13.58 -3.32 7.13
CA THR A 163 -13.06 -3.53 8.49
C THR A 163 -12.80 -5.02 8.72
N VAL A 164 -11.70 -5.34 9.39
CA VAL A 164 -11.26 -6.69 9.74
C VAL A 164 -11.20 -6.79 11.25
N SER A 165 -12.00 -7.69 11.83
CA SER A 165 -12.02 -7.92 13.27
C SER A 165 -10.68 -8.41 13.79
N ALA A 166 -10.32 -8.01 15.01
CA ALA A 166 -9.17 -8.55 15.73
C ALA A 166 -9.23 -10.08 15.87
N ALA A 167 -10.42 -10.68 15.92
CA ALA A 167 -10.62 -12.14 15.99
C ALA A 167 -10.12 -12.88 14.73
N SER A 168 -9.94 -12.19 13.60
CA SER A 168 -9.37 -12.78 12.38
C SER A 168 -7.88 -13.09 12.49
N PHE A 169 -7.23 -12.73 13.61
CA PHE A 169 -5.79 -12.88 13.84
C PHE A 169 -5.48 -13.79 15.03
N MET A 170 -4.26 -14.35 15.04
CA MET A 170 -3.70 -15.09 16.18
C MET A 170 -2.25 -14.68 16.42
N PRO A 171 -1.90 -14.17 17.62
CA PRO A 171 -2.84 -13.69 18.63
C PRO A 171 -3.63 -12.48 18.13
N PRO A 172 -4.83 -12.20 18.68
CA PRO A 172 -5.62 -11.05 18.27
C PRO A 172 -4.90 -9.73 18.64
N PRO A 173 -4.89 -8.71 17.76
CA PRO A 173 -4.41 -7.38 18.09
C PRO A 173 -5.38 -6.68 19.05
N ARG A 174 -4.90 -5.63 19.74
CA ARG A 174 -5.74 -4.81 20.63
C ARG A 174 -6.71 -3.90 19.87
N VAL A 175 -6.56 -3.78 18.57
CA VAL A 175 -7.35 -2.89 17.71
C VAL A 175 -7.73 -3.61 16.43
N ASP A 176 -8.84 -3.22 15.84
CA ASP A 176 -9.27 -3.73 14.54
C ASP A 176 -8.30 -3.33 13.43
N ALA A 177 -8.24 -4.19 12.45
CA ALA A 177 -7.60 -3.92 11.17
C ALA A 177 -8.62 -3.46 10.11
N ALA A 178 -8.12 -3.10 8.96
CA ALA A 178 -8.93 -2.87 7.77
C ALA A 178 -8.16 -3.25 6.52
N ARG A 179 -8.88 -3.67 5.50
CA ARG A 179 -8.35 -3.89 4.18
C ARG A 179 -8.26 -2.57 3.43
N LEU A 180 -7.06 -2.24 2.99
CA LEU A 180 -6.76 -1.13 2.09
C LEU A 180 -6.47 -1.69 0.70
N SER A 181 -7.27 -1.28 -0.28
CA SER A 181 -7.02 -1.57 -1.69
C SER A 181 -6.26 -0.40 -2.33
N VAL A 182 -5.20 -0.72 -3.03
CA VAL A 182 -4.33 0.23 -3.74
C VAL A 182 -4.35 -0.10 -5.23
N ARG A 183 -4.73 0.86 -6.06
CA ARG A 183 -4.73 0.71 -7.53
C ARG A 183 -4.00 1.89 -8.17
N PRO A 184 -3.10 1.66 -9.12
CA PRO A 184 -2.51 2.74 -9.90
C PRO A 184 -3.61 3.56 -10.58
N ARG A 185 -3.45 4.87 -10.61
CA ARG A 185 -4.26 5.75 -11.45
C ARG A 185 -3.58 5.89 -12.81
N ALA A 186 -4.37 6.02 -13.86
CA ALA A 186 -3.84 6.28 -15.20
C ALA A 186 -3.20 7.68 -15.26
N ILE A 187 -1.92 7.75 -14.95
CA ILE A 187 -1.11 8.97 -15.10
C ILE A 187 0.13 8.59 -15.90
N VAL A 188 0.17 9.09 -17.12
CA VAL A 188 1.43 9.13 -17.88
C VAL A 188 2.09 10.48 -17.55
N ALA A 189 2.67 10.60 -16.36
CA ALA A 189 3.37 11.82 -16.00
C ALA A 189 4.81 11.77 -16.48
N SER A 190 5.22 12.74 -17.30
CA SER A 190 6.62 12.95 -17.60
C SER A 190 7.43 13.18 -16.30
N ALA A 191 8.72 12.85 -16.31
CA ALA A 191 9.59 13.10 -15.15
C ALA A 191 9.54 14.57 -14.68
N ARG A 192 9.35 15.51 -15.62
CA ARG A 192 9.17 16.94 -15.33
C ARG A 192 7.86 17.19 -14.58
N GLY A 193 6.74 16.63 -15.04
CA GLY A 193 5.44 16.77 -14.39
C GLY A 193 5.43 16.21 -12.97
N GLN A 194 6.08 15.07 -12.77
CA GLN A 194 6.24 14.47 -11.44
C GLN A 194 7.06 15.35 -10.48
N ARG A 195 8.17 15.92 -10.93
CA ARG A 195 8.96 16.87 -10.14
C ARG A 195 8.16 18.12 -9.78
N MET A 196 7.43 18.69 -10.74
CA MET A 196 6.58 19.86 -10.51
C MET A 196 5.50 19.54 -9.48
N LEU A 197 4.79 18.42 -9.61
CA LEU A 197 3.77 18.01 -8.62
C LEU A 197 4.37 17.85 -7.22
N ARG A 198 5.52 17.21 -7.07
CA ARG A 198 6.19 17.08 -5.77
C ARG A 198 6.54 18.45 -5.15
N THR A 199 7.00 19.39 -5.96
CA THR A 199 7.31 20.76 -5.51
C THR A 199 6.05 21.47 -5.02
N LEU A 200 4.95 21.39 -5.78
CA LEU A 200 3.66 21.98 -5.41
C LEU A 200 3.10 21.38 -4.12
N LEU A 201 3.13 20.04 -3.98
CA LEU A 201 2.67 19.35 -2.77
C LEU A 201 3.47 19.81 -1.55
N ARG A 202 4.80 19.86 -1.64
CA ARG A 202 5.64 20.34 -0.53
C ARG A 202 5.34 21.79 -0.16
N ALA A 203 5.11 22.66 -1.14
CA ALA A 203 4.77 24.05 -0.89
C ALA A 203 3.40 24.17 -0.21
N ALA A 204 2.37 23.48 -0.73
CA ALA A 204 1.02 23.50 -0.19
C ALA A 204 0.97 23.12 1.29
N TYR A 205 1.67 22.04 1.68
CA TYR A 205 1.65 21.59 3.08
C TYR A 205 2.66 22.27 4.01
N ARG A 206 3.60 23.05 3.46
CA ARG A 206 4.42 23.98 4.26
C ARG A 206 3.68 25.27 4.63
N ARG A 207 2.73 25.69 3.79
CA ARG A 207 1.92 26.91 3.95
C ARG A 207 0.45 26.55 3.81
N PRO A 208 -0.17 25.89 4.83
CA PRO A 208 -1.50 25.30 4.69
C PRO A 208 -2.60 26.27 4.30
N GLY A 209 -2.46 27.56 4.66
CA GLY A 209 -3.42 28.61 4.29
C GLY A 209 -3.16 29.26 2.93
N GLU A 210 -2.09 28.89 2.21
CA GLU A 210 -1.79 29.47 0.91
C GLU A 210 -2.82 29.05 -0.14
N ARG A 211 -3.33 30.03 -0.89
CA ARG A 211 -4.34 29.79 -1.93
C ARG A 211 -3.73 29.03 -3.10
N ALA A 212 -4.57 28.21 -3.74
CA ALA A 212 -4.13 27.39 -4.88
C ALA A 212 -3.64 28.25 -6.08
N ASP A 213 -4.23 29.43 -6.33
CA ASP A 213 -3.78 30.31 -7.41
C ASP A 213 -2.40 30.94 -7.11
N ALA A 214 -2.12 31.33 -5.88
CA ALA A 214 -0.81 31.82 -5.46
C ALA A 214 0.26 30.72 -5.59
N LEU A 215 -0.05 29.50 -5.14
CA LEU A 215 0.83 28.35 -5.24
C LEU A 215 1.23 28.03 -6.71
N LEU A 216 0.31 28.19 -7.65
CA LEU A 216 0.55 27.92 -9.07
C LEU A 216 1.00 29.15 -9.89
N GLY A 217 1.37 30.26 -9.25
CA GLY A 217 1.82 31.48 -9.95
C GLY A 217 0.76 32.03 -10.89
N GLY A 218 -0.48 32.13 -10.43
CA GLY A 218 -1.60 32.74 -11.16
C GLY A 218 -2.21 31.85 -12.26
N ARG A 219 -1.86 30.58 -12.37
CA ARG A 219 -2.37 29.70 -13.44
C ARG A 219 -3.83 29.26 -13.20
N ARG A 220 -4.74 30.21 -13.09
CA ARG A 220 -6.17 29.98 -12.79
C ARG A 220 -6.85 29.02 -13.75
N ARG A 221 -6.57 29.08 -15.05
CA ARG A 221 -7.15 28.16 -16.06
C ARG A 221 -6.80 26.70 -15.79
N LEU A 222 -5.60 26.43 -15.30
CA LEU A 222 -5.17 25.08 -14.96
C LEU A 222 -5.94 24.53 -13.75
N LEU A 223 -6.15 25.38 -12.73
CA LEU A 223 -6.92 25.03 -11.54
C LEU A 223 -8.38 24.73 -11.89
N LEU A 224 -9.02 25.58 -12.66
CA LEU A 224 -10.42 25.37 -13.10
C LEU A 224 -10.58 24.08 -13.89
N ARG A 225 -9.63 23.74 -14.77
CA ARG A 225 -9.63 22.45 -15.48
C ARG A 225 -9.45 21.25 -14.54
N ALA A 226 -8.77 21.41 -13.42
CA ALA A 226 -8.65 20.41 -12.37
C ALA A 226 -9.86 20.36 -11.41
N ALA A 227 -10.89 21.19 -11.65
CA ALA A 227 -12.02 21.41 -10.75
C ALA A 227 -11.57 21.89 -9.35
N ILE A 228 -10.60 22.79 -9.31
CA ILE A 228 -10.06 23.42 -8.10
C ILE A 228 -10.50 24.89 -8.08
N ASP A 229 -11.11 25.31 -6.98
CA ASP A 229 -11.33 26.73 -6.72
C ASP A 229 -9.97 27.42 -6.53
N PRO A 230 -9.63 28.45 -7.36
CA PRO A 230 -8.38 29.18 -7.22
C PRO A 230 -8.16 29.82 -5.84
N ALA A 231 -9.23 30.13 -5.12
CA ALA A 231 -9.19 30.74 -3.79
C ALA A 231 -9.06 29.69 -2.66
N ALA A 232 -9.29 28.40 -2.92
CA ALA A 232 -9.20 27.36 -1.91
C ALA A 232 -7.78 27.24 -1.35
N PRO A 233 -7.63 26.95 -0.03
CA PRO A 233 -6.34 26.59 0.54
C PRO A 233 -5.78 25.34 -0.13
N ALA A 234 -4.54 25.42 -0.61
CA ALA A 234 -3.95 24.32 -1.38
C ALA A 234 -3.79 23.01 -0.55
N ALA A 235 -3.58 23.13 0.75
CA ALA A 235 -3.49 21.96 1.64
C ALA A 235 -4.84 21.23 1.86
N GLU A 236 -5.96 21.85 1.49
CA GLU A 236 -7.30 21.26 1.64
C GLU A 236 -7.79 20.54 0.38
N LEU A 237 -7.00 20.57 -0.70
CA LEU A 237 -7.34 19.91 -1.95
C LEU A 237 -7.51 18.41 -1.73
N THR A 238 -8.54 17.86 -2.40
CA THR A 238 -8.82 16.43 -2.33
C THR A 238 -7.81 15.61 -3.12
N ALA A 239 -7.72 14.31 -2.81
CA ALA A 239 -6.93 13.34 -3.57
C ALA A 239 -7.28 13.35 -5.07
N GLU A 240 -8.57 13.54 -5.40
CA GLU A 240 -9.04 13.62 -6.77
C GLU A 240 -8.59 14.90 -7.48
N GLN A 241 -8.61 16.03 -6.79
CA GLN A 241 -8.12 17.30 -7.31
C GLN A 241 -6.61 17.26 -7.56
N TRP A 242 -5.84 16.70 -6.62
CA TRP A 242 -4.42 16.48 -6.81
C TRP A 242 -4.12 15.54 -7.98
N HIS A 243 -4.93 14.49 -8.17
CA HIS A 243 -4.81 13.58 -9.31
C HIS A 243 -5.06 14.32 -10.64
N ARG A 244 -6.18 15.07 -10.76
CA ARG A 244 -6.49 15.87 -11.97
C ARG A 244 -5.41 16.88 -12.29
N LEU A 245 -4.88 17.56 -11.27
CA LEU A 245 -3.76 18.48 -11.46
C LEU A 245 -2.51 17.73 -11.96
N ALA A 246 -2.21 16.54 -11.41
CA ALA A 246 -1.10 15.71 -11.86
C ALA A 246 -1.23 15.34 -13.35
N VAL A 247 -2.41 14.91 -13.80
CA VAL A 247 -2.69 14.61 -15.22
C VAL A 247 -2.46 15.82 -16.12
N LEU A 248 -2.93 16.99 -15.70
CA LEU A 248 -2.76 18.24 -16.48
C LEU A 248 -1.30 18.73 -16.53
N LEU A 249 -0.51 18.43 -15.50
CA LEU A 249 0.93 18.73 -15.47
C LEU A 249 1.77 17.72 -16.26
N ALA A 250 1.26 16.51 -16.47
CA ALA A 250 1.93 15.48 -17.23
C ALA A 250 2.00 15.77 -18.73
N ASN A 251 0.99 16.47 -19.25
CA ASN A 251 0.82 16.78 -20.68
C ASN A 251 1.51 18.09 -21.09
N ARG A 252 2.44 18.59 -20.28
CA ARG A 252 3.26 19.78 -20.52
C ARG A 252 4.74 19.40 -20.38
#